data_32ff2d1e81c8f390a383919e43a4c13c
#
_entry.id   32ff2d1e81c8f390a383919e43a4c13c
#
_cell.length_a   1.000
_cell.length_b   1.000
_cell.length_c   1.000
_cell.angle_alpha   90.00
_cell.angle_beta   90.00
_cell.angle_gamma   90.00
#
_symmetry.space_group_name_H-M   'P 1'
#
loop_
_entity.id
_entity.type
_entity.pdbx_description
1 polymer ?
#
loop_
_entity_poly.entity_id
_entity_poly.type
_entity_poly.pdbx_seq_one_letter_code
_entity_poly.pdbx_strand_id
1 'polypeptide(L)'
;MIDKFSTELIKKNFNNAALDYSHYSLIQKYFSNRIVNQLKKLEIPEGDWYDLGSGTGFLADKIEGFSQKKVTRVDFSAKMLFKNKTKSKKLLWDLNNDLPLSNKKTSLIVSNFCLHWLNEPKLKVKNWFDLLIPGGYLIVSVPTNRCFPEWRLTCEKKNIEYSGINFLQTKELADMFLKNEIITLDT
;
A
#
# COMPACT_ATOMS: atom_id res chain seq x y z
N MET A 1 23.89 15.37 5.44
CA MET A 1 22.43 15.60 5.56
C MET A 1 21.78 14.23 5.77
N ILE A 2 20.97 14.06 6.82
CA ILE A 2 20.16 12.85 6.97
C ILE A 2 19.11 12.92 5.86
N ASP A 3 19.07 11.91 5.00
CA ASP A 3 18.05 11.82 3.97
C ASP A 3 16.68 11.81 4.67
N LYS A 4 15.89 12.85 4.45
CA LYS A 4 14.59 13.10 5.06
C LYS A 4 13.60 11.94 4.85
N PHE A 5 13.85 11.11 3.85
CA PHE A 5 13.03 9.98 3.46
C PHE A 5 13.78 8.64 3.56
N SER A 6 14.86 8.57 4.38
CA SER A 6 15.53 7.29 4.58
C SER A 6 14.56 6.25 5.16
N THR A 7 14.65 5.02 4.70
CA THR A 7 13.82 3.90 5.16
C THR A 7 13.85 3.76 6.69
N GLU A 8 15.00 3.98 7.32
CA GLU A 8 15.15 3.91 8.77
C GLU A 8 14.36 5.00 9.49
N LEU A 9 14.39 6.25 8.99
CA LEU A 9 13.63 7.35 9.57
C LEU A 9 12.13 7.12 9.39
N ILE A 10 11.70 6.68 8.22
CA ILE A 10 10.30 6.32 7.95
C ILE A 10 9.85 5.23 8.93
N LYS A 11 10.63 4.15 9.09
CA LYS A 11 10.36 3.06 10.03
C LYS A 11 10.26 3.54 11.47
N LYS A 12 11.19 4.41 11.90
CA LYS A 12 11.17 5.02 13.23
C LYS A 12 9.88 5.82 13.45
N ASN A 13 9.47 6.63 12.47
CA ASN A 13 8.26 7.45 12.55
C ASN A 13 7.00 6.58 12.64
N PHE A 14 6.86 5.53 11.82
CA PHE A 14 5.75 4.59 11.91
C PHE A 14 5.74 3.83 13.24
N ASN A 15 6.90 3.40 13.75
CA ASN A 15 6.98 2.77 15.07
C ASN A 15 6.49 3.72 16.18
N ASN A 16 6.83 5.00 16.11
CA ASN A 16 6.40 5.99 17.11
C ASN A 16 4.90 6.29 17.00
N ALA A 17 4.38 6.37 15.80
CA ALA A 17 2.97 6.65 15.55
C ALA A 17 2.04 5.45 15.84
N ALA A 18 2.55 4.23 16.00
CA ALA A 18 1.75 3.01 16.06
C ALA A 18 0.66 3.00 17.14
N LEU A 19 0.85 3.76 18.26
CA LEU A 19 -0.14 3.84 19.34
C LEU A 19 -1.42 4.55 18.89
N ASP A 20 -1.28 5.66 18.20
CA ASP A 20 -2.37 6.56 17.84
C ASP A 20 -2.71 6.52 16.34
N TYR A 21 -1.96 5.74 15.55
CA TYR A 21 -2.10 5.68 14.10
C TYR A 21 -3.55 5.43 13.67
N SER A 22 -4.20 4.47 14.32
CA SER A 22 -5.60 4.15 14.00
C SER A 22 -6.58 5.29 14.30
N HIS A 23 -6.23 6.21 15.19
CA HIS A 23 -7.06 7.38 15.48
C HIS A 23 -6.97 8.42 14.35
N TYR A 24 -5.76 8.69 13.88
CA TYR A 24 -5.49 9.77 12.91
C TYR A 24 -5.52 9.34 11.44
N SER A 25 -5.56 8.03 11.12
CA SER A 25 -5.50 7.51 9.75
C SER A 25 -6.85 7.56 9.02
N LEU A 26 -7.56 8.69 9.02
CA LEU A 26 -8.90 8.82 8.45
C LEU A 26 -8.90 8.62 6.93
N ILE A 27 -7.93 9.18 6.22
CA ILE A 27 -7.77 9.04 4.76
C ILE A 27 -7.52 7.58 4.41
N GLN A 28 -6.60 6.92 5.11
CA GLN A 28 -6.30 5.50 4.89
C GLN A 28 -7.53 4.62 5.13
N LYS A 29 -8.34 4.93 6.14
CA LYS A 29 -9.60 4.23 6.40
C LYS A 29 -10.63 4.44 5.31
N TYR A 30 -10.75 5.66 4.79
CA TYR A 30 -11.63 5.97 3.67
C TYR A 30 -11.26 5.12 2.44
N PHE A 31 -9.99 5.12 2.03
CA PHE A 31 -9.53 4.32 0.89
C PHE A 31 -9.59 2.81 1.15
N SER A 32 -9.38 2.35 2.38
CA SER A 32 -9.63 0.95 2.74
C SER A 32 -11.07 0.53 2.45
N ASN A 33 -12.06 1.39 2.76
CA ASN A 33 -13.46 1.11 2.43
C ASN A 33 -13.68 1.05 0.91
N ARG A 34 -13.04 1.92 0.14
CA ARG A 34 -13.12 1.89 -1.33
C ARG A 34 -12.52 0.60 -1.90
N ILE A 35 -11.34 0.18 -1.42
CA ILE A 35 -10.72 -1.11 -1.80
C ILE A 35 -11.68 -2.26 -1.50
N VAL A 36 -12.23 -2.34 -0.30
CA VAL A 36 -13.19 -3.40 0.09
C VAL A 36 -14.43 -3.39 -0.81
N ASN A 37 -14.96 -2.22 -1.16
CA ASN A 37 -16.11 -2.12 -2.06
C ASN A 37 -15.81 -2.59 -3.48
N GLN A 38 -14.59 -2.44 -3.96
CA GLN A 38 -14.15 -3.02 -5.23
C GLN A 38 -13.97 -4.53 -5.11
N LEU A 39 -13.28 -5.01 -4.06
CA LEU A 39 -13.08 -6.44 -3.83
C LEU A 39 -14.37 -7.24 -3.80
N LYS A 40 -15.45 -6.69 -3.24
CA LYS A 40 -16.77 -7.35 -3.20
C LYS A 40 -17.40 -7.60 -4.57
N LYS A 41 -16.88 -6.96 -5.63
CA LYS A 41 -17.37 -7.09 -7.01
C LYS A 41 -16.54 -8.08 -7.84
N LEU A 42 -15.44 -8.60 -7.27
CA LEU A 42 -14.47 -9.41 -7.97
C LEU A 42 -14.62 -10.89 -7.58
N GLU A 43 -14.49 -11.76 -8.56
CA GLU A 43 -14.33 -13.19 -8.35
C GLU A 43 -12.83 -13.50 -8.25
N ILE A 44 -12.34 -13.63 -7.00
CA ILE A 44 -10.93 -13.84 -6.72
C ILE A 44 -10.66 -15.34 -6.69
N PRO A 45 -9.69 -15.86 -7.49
CA PRO A 45 -9.35 -17.28 -7.49
C PRO A 45 -8.89 -17.77 -6.10
N GLU A 46 -8.92 -19.08 -5.90
CA GLU A 46 -8.32 -19.68 -4.72
C GLU A 46 -6.82 -19.38 -4.66
N GLY A 47 -6.34 -19.01 -3.48
CA GLY A 47 -4.93 -18.67 -3.27
C GLY A 47 -4.68 -17.86 -2.01
N ASP A 48 -3.44 -17.43 -1.86
CA ASP A 48 -2.99 -16.64 -0.72
C ASP A 48 -3.30 -15.14 -0.92
N TRP A 49 -3.69 -14.48 0.15
CA TRP A 49 -4.01 -13.05 0.17
C TRP A 49 -3.04 -12.29 1.07
N TYR A 50 -2.57 -11.14 0.58
CA TYR A 50 -1.58 -10.30 1.25
C TYR A 50 -2.03 -8.84 1.34
N ASP A 51 -1.78 -8.21 2.49
CA ASP A 51 -1.89 -6.76 2.72
C ASP A 51 -0.48 -6.21 2.93
N LEU A 52 0.05 -5.51 1.91
CA LEU A 52 1.43 -5.01 1.89
C LEU A 52 1.49 -3.57 2.41
N GLY A 53 2.28 -3.36 3.47
CA GLY A 53 2.26 -2.14 4.26
C GLY A 53 1.02 -2.06 5.13
N SER A 54 0.65 -3.17 5.75
CA SER A 54 -0.62 -3.34 6.45
C SER A 54 -0.83 -2.41 7.65
N GLY A 55 0.23 -1.82 8.17
CA GLY A 55 0.17 -0.97 9.36
C GLY A 55 -0.48 -1.71 10.54
N THR A 56 -1.49 -1.09 11.14
CA THR A 56 -2.28 -1.68 12.24
C THR A 56 -3.31 -2.72 11.76
N GLY A 57 -3.37 -3.03 10.45
CA GLY A 57 -4.16 -4.11 9.87
C GLY A 57 -5.62 -3.77 9.56
N PHE A 58 -5.99 -2.50 9.52
CA PHE A 58 -7.36 -2.08 9.31
C PHE A 58 -7.98 -2.57 7.99
N LEU A 59 -7.22 -2.53 6.87
CA LEU A 59 -7.68 -3.03 5.59
C LEU A 59 -7.87 -4.54 5.62
N ALA A 60 -6.86 -5.27 6.09
CA ALA A 60 -6.91 -6.72 6.20
C ALA A 60 -8.06 -7.20 7.11
N ASP A 61 -8.30 -6.51 8.25
CA ASP A 61 -9.43 -6.85 9.15
C ASP A 61 -10.79 -6.72 8.44
N LYS A 62 -10.94 -5.66 7.63
CA LYS A 62 -12.18 -5.47 6.83
C LYS A 62 -12.34 -6.55 5.75
N ILE A 63 -11.25 -6.91 5.07
CA ILE A 63 -11.27 -7.97 4.06
C ILE A 63 -11.65 -9.30 4.70
N GLU A 64 -11.01 -9.68 5.81
CA GLU A 64 -11.34 -10.90 6.54
C GLU A 64 -12.80 -10.90 7.04
N GLY A 65 -13.32 -9.74 7.45
CA GLY A 65 -14.67 -9.61 7.97
C GLY A 65 -15.77 -9.94 6.94
N PHE A 66 -15.56 -9.64 5.64
CA PHE A 66 -16.57 -9.96 4.63
C PHE A 66 -16.30 -11.26 3.86
N SER A 67 -15.02 -11.61 3.67
CA SER A 67 -14.64 -12.75 2.81
C SER A 67 -14.44 -14.04 3.58
N GLN A 68 -14.23 -13.98 4.90
CA GLN A 68 -13.81 -15.05 5.78
C GLN A 68 -12.44 -15.69 5.39
N LYS A 69 -11.75 -15.13 4.38
CA LYS A 69 -10.39 -15.54 3.99
C LYS A 69 -9.37 -14.88 4.90
N LYS A 70 -8.29 -15.60 5.19
CA LYS A 70 -7.17 -15.05 5.95
C LYS A 70 -6.25 -14.22 5.07
N VAL A 71 -5.85 -13.06 5.57
CA VAL A 71 -4.94 -12.13 4.89
C VAL A 71 -3.62 -12.08 5.63
N THR A 72 -2.51 -12.41 4.98
CA THR A 72 -1.17 -12.23 5.56
C THR A 72 -0.83 -10.73 5.57
N ARG A 73 -0.53 -10.21 6.74
CA ARG A 73 -0.17 -8.80 6.95
C ARG A 73 1.34 -8.63 6.87
N VAL A 74 1.81 -7.78 5.97
CA VAL A 74 3.23 -7.51 5.77
C VAL A 74 3.51 -6.05 6.12
N ASP A 75 4.44 -5.81 7.03
CA ASP A 75 4.89 -4.46 7.39
C ASP A 75 6.32 -4.49 7.94
N PHE A 76 7.08 -3.42 7.76
CA PHE A 76 8.43 -3.30 8.32
C PHE A 76 8.44 -2.80 9.77
N SER A 77 7.32 -2.28 10.27
CA SER A 77 7.14 -1.81 11.63
C SER A 77 6.60 -2.92 12.53
N ALA A 78 7.46 -3.47 13.38
CA ALA A 78 7.03 -4.45 14.37
C ALA A 78 5.93 -3.91 15.31
N LYS A 79 6.00 -2.61 15.65
CA LYS A 79 5.00 -1.97 16.52
C LYS A 79 3.63 -1.86 15.86
N MET A 80 3.59 -1.59 14.54
CA MET A 80 2.34 -1.61 13.77
C MET A 80 1.73 -3.01 13.77
N LEU A 81 2.52 -4.04 13.43
CA LEU A 81 2.05 -5.43 13.42
C LEU A 81 1.61 -5.90 14.81
N PHE A 82 2.26 -5.43 15.88
CA PHE A 82 1.87 -5.78 17.25
C PHE A 82 0.49 -5.23 17.64
N LYS A 83 0.12 -4.05 17.13
CA LYS A 83 -1.21 -3.45 17.38
C LYS A 83 -2.33 -4.25 16.74
N ASN A 84 -2.07 -4.98 15.71
CA ASN A 84 -3.04 -5.85 15.09
C ASN A 84 -3.28 -7.10 15.97
N LYS A 85 -4.51 -7.20 16.52
CA LYS A 85 -4.89 -8.26 17.47
C LYS A 85 -5.31 -9.57 16.80
N THR A 86 -5.36 -9.62 15.46
CA THR A 86 -5.78 -10.84 14.74
C THR A 86 -4.82 -12.00 14.95
N LYS A 87 -5.35 -13.24 14.83
CA LYS A 87 -4.55 -14.47 14.76
C LYS A 87 -3.99 -14.76 13.37
N SER A 88 -4.30 -13.93 12.37
CA SER A 88 -3.80 -14.12 11.01
C SER A 88 -2.30 -13.89 10.93
N LYS A 89 -1.68 -14.49 9.92
CA LYS A 89 -0.22 -14.46 9.72
C LYS A 89 0.28 -13.03 9.59
N LYS A 90 1.37 -12.73 10.26
CA LYS A 90 2.09 -11.46 10.18
C LYS A 90 3.51 -11.74 9.72
N LEU A 91 3.98 -10.94 8.79
CA LEU A 91 5.33 -11.00 8.26
C LEU A 91 6.00 -9.64 8.49
N LEU A 92 6.99 -9.61 9.37
CA LEU A 92 7.85 -8.45 9.55
C LEU A 92 8.84 -8.39 8.39
N TRP A 93 8.61 -7.49 7.43
CA TRP A 93 9.38 -7.45 6.21
C TRP A 93 9.47 -6.03 5.65
N ASP A 94 10.65 -5.65 5.13
CA ASP A 94 10.84 -4.42 4.39
C ASP A 94 10.50 -4.64 2.91
N LEU A 95 9.48 -3.96 2.42
CA LEU A 95 8.99 -4.06 1.04
C LEU A 95 9.94 -3.46 -0.01
N ASN A 96 11.03 -2.79 0.42
CA ASN A 96 12.14 -2.45 -0.47
C ASN A 96 12.92 -3.71 -0.91
N ASN A 97 12.84 -4.79 -0.15
CA ASN A 97 13.34 -6.10 -0.56
C ASN A 97 12.25 -6.89 -1.30
N ASP A 98 12.67 -7.90 -2.06
CA ASP A 98 11.71 -8.78 -2.72
C ASP A 98 10.98 -9.63 -1.69
N LEU A 99 9.69 -9.85 -1.92
CA LEU A 99 8.87 -10.63 -1.00
C LEU A 99 9.36 -12.09 -0.96
N PRO A 100 9.50 -12.69 0.23
CA PRO A 100 9.96 -14.07 0.36
C PRO A 100 8.82 -15.06 0.06
N LEU A 101 8.21 -14.93 -1.12
CA LEU A 101 7.10 -15.77 -1.58
C LEU A 101 7.64 -16.74 -2.62
N SER A 102 7.79 -18.00 -2.24
CA SER A 102 8.40 -19.04 -3.09
C SER A 102 7.42 -19.77 -4.02
N ASN A 103 6.12 -19.65 -3.79
CA ASN A 103 5.10 -20.39 -4.54
C ASN A 103 4.12 -19.43 -5.20
N LYS A 104 3.93 -19.55 -6.52
CA LYS A 104 2.91 -18.84 -7.30
C LYS A 104 1.50 -19.28 -6.89
N LYS A 105 1.09 -18.93 -5.69
CA LYS A 105 -0.25 -19.17 -5.13
C LYS A 105 -0.95 -17.89 -4.70
N THR A 106 -0.36 -16.73 -5.00
CA THR A 106 -0.91 -15.44 -4.60
C THR A 106 -2.06 -15.07 -5.54
N SER A 107 -3.26 -14.96 -5.01
CA SER A 107 -4.44 -14.56 -5.77
C SER A 107 -4.90 -13.15 -5.48
N LEU A 108 -4.49 -12.56 -4.35
CA LEU A 108 -4.79 -11.18 -4.02
C LEU A 108 -3.61 -10.51 -3.32
N ILE A 109 -3.24 -9.35 -3.84
CA ILE A 109 -2.37 -8.39 -3.17
C ILE A 109 -3.14 -7.08 -3.04
N VAL A 110 -3.24 -6.57 -1.83
CA VAL A 110 -3.71 -5.22 -1.56
C VAL A 110 -2.61 -4.38 -0.92
N SER A 111 -2.59 -3.08 -1.21
CA SER A 111 -1.67 -2.14 -0.57
C SER A 111 -2.34 -0.77 -0.48
N ASN A 112 -2.45 -0.24 0.73
CA ASN A 112 -3.14 1.01 0.98
C ASN A 112 -2.19 2.05 1.60
N PHE A 113 -1.86 3.10 0.84
CA PHE A 113 -0.98 4.19 1.25
C PHE A 113 0.41 3.74 1.71
N CYS A 114 0.99 2.73 1.02
CA CYS A 114 2.33 2.22 1.30
C CYS A 114 3.33 2.51 0.17
N LEU A 115 2.94 2.29 -1.08
CA LEU A 115 3.84 2.27 -2.24
C LEU A 115 4.74 3.51 -2.37
N HIS A 116 4.25 4.69 -2.04
CA HIS A 116 4.99 5.96 -2.12
C HIS A 116 6.11 6.13 -1.09
N TRP A 117 6.22 5.20 -0.14
CA TRP A 117 7.33 5.14 0.81
C TRP A 117 8.50 4.27 0.32
N LEU A 118 8.33 3.56 -0.79
CA LEU A 118 9.33 2.65 -1.32
C LEU A 118 10.32 3.37 -2.25
N ASN A 119 11.55 2.89 -2.30
CA ASN A 119 12.63 3.51 -3.09
C ASN A 119 12.34 3.46 -4.59
N GLU A 120 11.81 2.35 -5.08
CA GLU A 120 11.52 2.11 -6.50
C GLU A 120 10.05 1.68 -6.69
N PRO A 121 9.08 2.58 -6.47
CA PRO A 121 7.67 2.20 -6.40
C PRO A 121 7.15 1.56 -7.69
N LYS A 122 7.61 2.01 -8.87
CA LYS A 122 7.23 1.40 -10.16
C LYS A 122 7.71 -0.06 -10.24
N LEU A 123 8.97 -0.31 -9.92
CA LEU A 123 9.51 -1.67 -9.93
C LEU A 123 8.77 -2.56 -8.93
N LYS A 124 8.48 -2.04 -7.73
CA LYS A 124 7.79 -2.82 -6.70
C LYS A 124 6.37 -3.18 -7.09
N VAL A 125 5.59 -2.26 -7.67
CA VAL A 125 4.23 -2.61 -8.13
C VAL A 125 4.26 -3.65 -9.25
N LYS A 126 5.25 -3.57 -10.15
CA LYS A 126 5.44 -4.59 -11.19
C LYS A 126 5.79 -5.96 -10.59
N ASN A 127 6.76 -6.00 -9.67
CA ASN A 127 7.13 -7.24 -8.99
C ASN A 127 5.96 -7.86 -8.22
N TRP A 128 5.11 -7.04 -7.59
CA TRP A 128 3.92 -7.54 -6.90
C TRP A 128 2.89 -8.12 -7.87
N PHE A 129 2.71 -7.48 -9.01
CA PHE A 129 1.82 -8.00 -10.06
C PHE A 129 2.31 -9.35 -10.61
N ASP A 130 3.62 -9.50 -10.82
CA ASP A 130 4.22 -10.72 -11.34
C ASP A 130 4.15 -11.91 -10.35
N LEU A 131 3.84 -11.67 -9.07
CA LEU A 131 3.59 -12.72 -8.07
C LEU A 131 2.20 -13.34 -8.19
N LEU A 132 1.27 -12.70 -8.89
CA LEU A 132 -0.11 -13.17 -8.98
C LEU A 132 -0.22 -14.40 -9.88
N ILE A 133 -1.12 -15.29 -9.49
CA ILE A 133 -1.58 -16.35 -10.40
C ILE A 133 -2.49 -15.74 -11.48
N PRO A 134 -2.68 -16.43 -12.62
CA PRO A 134 -3.66 -16.00 -13.62
C PRO A 134 -5.04 -15.76 -13.00
N GLY A 135 -5.64 -14.61 -13.30
CA GLY A 135 -6.92 -14.17 -12.73
C GLY A 135 -6.83 -13.59 -11.32
N GLY A 136 -5.63 -13.50 -10.72
CA GLY A 136 -5.41 -12.82 -9.44
C GLY A 136 -5.44 -11.30 -9.57
N TYR A 137 -5.56 -10.61 -8.45
CA TYR A 137 -5.74 -9.15 -8.41
C TYR A 137 -4.69 -8.44 -7.57
N LEU A 138 -4.18 -7.34 -8.09
CA LEU A 138 -3.41 -6.33 -7.36
C LEU A 138 -4.26 -5.06 -7.22
N ILE A 139 -4.50 -4.62 -5.99
CA ILE A 139 -5.23 -3.38 -5.72
C ILE A 139 -4.35 -2.47 -4.86
N VAL A 140 -3.98 -1.31 -5.42
CA VAL A 140 -3.13 -0.34 -4.75
C VAL A 140 -3.85 1.00 -4.65
N SER A 141 -3.84 1.61 -3.46
CA SER A 141 -4.14 3.03 -3.31
C SER A 141 -2.89 3.80 -2.93
N VAL A 142 -2.64 4.89 -3.61
CA VAL A 142 -1.43 5.70 -3.45
C VAL A 142 -1.74 7.17 -3.74
N PRO A 143 -1.17 8.13 -3.00
CA PRO A 143 -1.26 9.54 -3.38
C PRO A 143 -0.51 9.77 -4.68
N THR A 144 -1.04 10.66 -5.51
CA THR A 144 -0.45 11.03 -6.80
C THR A 144 0.13 12.45 -6.75
N ASN A 145 0.84 12.84 -7.80
CA ASN A 145 1.37 14.19 -7.96
C ASN A 145 0.31 15.32 -7.91
N ARG A 146 -0.98 14.97 -7.96
CA ARG A 146 -2.10 15.91 -7.80
C ARG A 146 -2.42 16.22 -6.33
N CYS A 147 -1.80 15.51 -5.38
CA CYS A 147 -1.96 15.76 -3.95
C CYS A 147 -1.25 17.06 -3.53
N PHE A 148 -1.86 17.78 -2.58
CA PHE A 148 -1.35 19.03 -2.00
C PHE A 148 -1.12 20.16 -3.02
N PRO A 149 -2.09 20.46 -3.91
CA PRO A 149 -1.90 21.47 -4.97
C PRO A 149 -1.63 22.85 -4.39
N GLU A 150 -2.30 23.24 -3.30
CA GLU A 150 -2.12 24.56 -2.67
C GLU A 150 -0.71 24.72 -2.10
N TRP A 151 -0.16 23.68 -1.49
CA TRP A 151 1.21 23.71 -0.98
C TRP A 151 2.21 23.85 -2.12
N ARG A 152 2.08 23.07 -3.19
CA ARG A 152 2.95 23.15 -4.37
C ARG A 152 2.90 24.53 -5.01
N LEU A 153 1.70 25.06 -5.25
CA LEU A 153 1.50 26.40 -5.80
C LEU A 153 2.09 27.50 -4.90
N THR A 154 1.99 27.33 -3.59
CA THR A 154 2.56 28.30 -2.64
C THR A 154 4.08 28.28 -2.67
N CYS A 155 4.70 27.10 -2.73
CA CYS A 155 6.14 26.95 -2.87
C CYS A 155 6.63 27.62 -4.17
N GLU A 156 5.96 27.37 -5.29
CA GLU A 156 6.26 27.97 -6.58
C GLU A 156 6.17 29.50 -6.54
N LYS A 157 5.03 30.04 -6.06
CA LYS A 157 4.83 31.50 -5.93
C LYS A 157 5.84 32.20 -5.03
N LYS A 158 6.35 31.50 -4.02
CA LYS A 158 7.33 32.03 -3.06
C LYS A 158 8.77 31.71 -3.44
N ASN A 159 8.99 31.03 -4.55
CA ASN A 159 10.30 30.53 -4.97
C ASN A 159 11.00 29.72 -3.85
N ILE A 160 10.23 28.84 -3.19
CA ILE A 160 10.69 27.96 -2.13
C ILE A 160 10.66 26.53 -2.67
N GLU A 161 11.71 25.76 -2.41
CA GLU A 161 11.74 24.34 -2.79
C GLU A 161 10.61 23.55 -2.13
N TYR A 162 9.89 22.76 -2.91
CA TYR A 162 8.87 21.86 -2.39
C TYR A 162 9.55 20.73 -1.59
N SER A 163 9.31 20.71 -0.29
CA SER A 163 9.97 19.78 0.63
C SER A 163 9.18 18.48 0.90
N GLY A 164 8.10 18.23 0.15
CA GLY A 164 7.29 17.02 0.27
C GLY A 164 7.79 15.88 -0.64
N ILE A 165 7.12 14.73 -0.56
CA ILE A 165 7.39 13.58 -1.43
C ILE A 165 6.94 13.90 -2.86
N ASN A 166 7.77 13.55 -3.84
CA ASN A 166 7.40 13.57 -5.23
C ASN A 166 6.65 12.29 -5.58
N PHE A 167 5.32 12.37 -5.55
CA PHE A 167 4.46 11.24 -5.88
C PHE A 167 4.46 10.95 -7.38
N LEU A 168 4.23 9.69 -7.75
CA LEU A 168 4.05 9.26 -9.12
C LEU A 168 2.83 9.93 -9.78
N GLN A 169 2.91 10.13 -11.08
CA GLN A 169 1.75 10.51 -11.86
C GLN A 169 0.85 9.28 -12.09
N THR A 170 -0.45 9.49 -12.13
CA THR A 170 -1.42 8.43 -12.42
C THR A 170 -1.10 7.74 -13.75
N LYS A 171 -0.74 8.52 -14.77
CA LYS A 171 -0.37 8.01 -16.09
C LYS A 171 0.84 7.06 -16.02
N GLU A 172 1.84 7.38 -15.21
CA GLU A 172 3.04 6.55 -15.07
C GLU A 172 2.73 5.17 -14.50
N LEU A 173 1.75 5.06 -13.61
CA LEU A 173 1.27 3.78 -13.09
C LEU A 173 0.42 3.02 -14.12
N ALA A 174 -0.45 3.73 -14.84
CA ALA A 174 -1.32 3.14 -15.85
C ALA A 174 -0.54 2.59 -17.05
N ASP A 175 0.46 3.34 -17.51
CA ASP A 175 1.29 2.97 -18.68
C ASP A 175 2.17 1.72 -18.42
N MET A 176 2.28 1.27 -17.17
CA MET A 176 3.04 0.05 -16.82
C MET A 176 2.30 -1.24 -17.18
N PHE A 177 0.99 -1.18 -17.38
CA PHE A 177 0.13 -2.34 -17.60
C PHE A 177 -0.57 -2.24 -18.94
N LEU A 178 -0.87 -3.40 -19.53
CA LEU A 178 -1.70 -3.47 -20.73
C LEU A 178 -3.14 -3.04 -20.40
N LYS A 179 -3.85 -2.49 -21.38
CA LYS A 179 -5.23 -2.01 -21.15
C LYS A 179 -6.17 -3.08 -20.60
N ASN A 180 -5.98 -4.34 -20.98
CA ASN A 180 -6.75 -5.48 -20.49
C ASN A 180 -6.34 -5.97 -19.10
N GLU A 181 -5.23 -5.48 -18.57
CA GLU A 181 -4.77 -5.75 -17.19
C GLU A 181 -5.36 -4.75 -16.20
N ILE A 182 -5.87 -3.59 -16.67
CA ILE A 182 -6.42 -2.54 -15.80
C ILE A 182 -7.94 -2.66 -15.79
N ILE A 183 -8.51 -2.99 -14.61
CA ILE A 183 -9.96 -3.08 -14.43
C ILE A 183 -10.55 -1.73 -14.05
N THR A 184 -9.90 -1.02 -13.13
CA THR A 184 -10.37 0.28 -12.63
C THR A 184 -9.20 1.18 -12.28
N LEU A 185 -9.23 2.38 -12.80
CA LEU A 185 -8.34 3.47 -12.39
C LEU A 185 -9.20 4.62 -11.88
N ASP A 186 -9.14 4.86 -10.57
CA ASP A 186 -9.92 5.90 -9.89
C ASP A 186 -8.95 6.98 -9.38
N THR A 187 -9.09 8.23 -9.85
CA THR A 187 -8.15 9.33 -9.58
C THR A 187 -8.83 10.53 -8.91
#